data_008b4a72c9a054f6499874c6b5c6c158
#
_entry.id   008b4a72c9a054f6499874c6b5c6c158
#
_cell.length_a   1.000
_cell.length_b   1.000
_cell.length_c   1.000
_cell.angle_alpha   90.00
_cell.angle_beta   90.00
_cell.angle_gamma   90.00
#
_symmetry.space_group_name_H-M   'P 1'
#
loop_
_entity.id
_entity.type
_entity.pdbx_description
1 polymer ?
#
loop_
_entity_poly.entity_id
_entity_poly.type
_entity_poly.pdbx_seq_one_letter_code
_entity_poly.pdbx_strand_id
1 'polypeptide(L)'
;MKKLVSLLLTGALACGLLAGCGGNAASTPAPADTTAPVDTTAPAETNPLDGTVMKVGATPAPHAEILEVVKDLLAQQGITLEIVEFNDYIQPNLAVEDGSLDANYFQHITYMNEFNESDGTHLVSAAEIHYEPFGLYAGKTSSISDLADGAQIAVPNDTTNEARALLLLEQEGLITLKEGAGITATKADIAENPKNLDIVELEASQLPVRLADVDMAVINGNYAIDAGLKVSDAVAIEAADGEAASAYVNVLAVEEGRENDPAIQALAAAMTSQEVKDFINDTYDGAVVAVF
;
A
#
# COMPACT_ATOMS: atom_id res chain seq x y z
N MET A 1 -1.62 47.10 -19.15
CA MET A 1 -1.28 47.76 -20.44
C MET A 1 -1.16 46.64 -21.49
N LYS A 2 -2.08 46.66 -22.44
CA LYS A 2 -1.95 46.45 -23.92
C LYS A 2 -1.20 45.18 -24.34
N LYS A 3 -1.62 44.32 -25.28
CA LYS A 3 -2.73 44.37 -26.28
C LYS A 3 -2.91 42.94 -26.85
N LEU A 4 -4.15 42.62 -27.22
CA LEU A 4 -4.62 41.62 -28.17
C LEU A 4 -3.82 41.64 -29.50
N VAL A 5 -3.73 40.48 -30.20
CA VAL A 5 -4.03 40.40 -31.64
C VAL A 5 -4.56 39.03 -31.98
N SER A 6 -5.74 39.05 -32.57
CA SER A 6 -6.51 37.99 -33.23
C SER A 6 -6.13 37.96 -34.71
N LEU A 7 -6.07 36.80 -35.36
CA LEU A 7 -6.22 36.77 -36.82
C LEU A 7 -6.93 35.46 -37.24
N LEU A 8 -8.13 35.66 -37.74
CA LEU A 8 -8.95 34.74 -38.56
C LEU A 8 -8.40 34.73 -40.01
N LEU A 9 -8.41 33.59 -40.69
CA LEU A 9 -8.49 33.59 -42.13
C LEU A 9 -9.33 32.41 -42.62
N THR A 10 -10.40 32.74 -43.27
CA THR A 10 -11.40 31.98 -44.06
C THR A 10 -10.93 31.81 -45.53
N GLY A 11 -11.41 30.76 -46.20
CA GLY A 11 -11.34 30.59 -47.66
C GLY A 11 -11.88 29.20 -48.03
N ALA A 12 -12.97 28.97 -48.43
CA ALA A 12 -13.96 29.10 -49.51
C ALA A 12 -13.59 28.32 -50.78
N LEU A 13 -14.38 27.31 -51.03
CA LEU A 13 -15.22 27.00 -52.23
C LEU A 13 -14.54 26.85 -53.59
N ALA A 14 -14.81 25.70 -54.29
CA ALA A 14 -15.22 25.70 -55.69
C ALA A 14 -15.88 24.37 -56.08
N CYS A 15 -17.08 24.50 -56.59
CA CYS A 15 -17.90 23.52 -57.29
C CYS A 15 -17.37 23.26 -58.71
N GLY A 16 -17.60 22.06 -59.23
CA GLY A 16 -17.48 21.75 -60.66
C GLY A 16 -18.46 20.66 -61.08
N LEU A 17 -19.61 21.10 -61.56
CA LEU A 17 -20.57 20.28 -62.31
C LEU A 17 -20.18 20.23 -63.79
N LEU A 18 -20.20 19.03 -64.41
CA LEU A 18 -20.41 18.91 -65.85
C LEU A 18 -21.23 17.65 -66.16
N ALA A 19 -22.37 17.89 -66.72
CA ALA A 19 -23.30 16.91 -67.30
C ALA A 19 -22.89 16.53 -68.70
N GLY A 20 -23.13 15.29 -69.11
CA GLY A 20 -22.98 14.83 -70.51
C GLY A 20 -23.91 13.64 -70.76
N CYS A 21 -24.94 13.88 -71.57
CA CYS A 21 -25.94 12.91 -71.98
C CYS A 21 -25.41 12.00 -73.11
N GLY A 22 -25.98 10.79 -73.19
CA GLY A 22 -26.31 10.19 -74.48
C GLY A 22 -25.91 8.73 -74.65
N GLY A 23 -26.86 7.83 -74.90
CA GLY A 23 -26.63 6.59 -75.64
C GLY A 23 -27.30 5.34 -75.08
N ASN A 24 -28.45 5.03 -75.59
CA ASN A 24 -29.28 3.84 -75.38
C ASN A 24 -28.74 2.65 -76.11
N ALA A 25 -28.54 1.46 -75.52
CA ALA A 25 -28.58 0.16 -76.19
C ALA A 25 -28.81 -0.99 -75.18
N ALA A 26 -29.60 -1.94 -75.66
CA ALA A 26 -30.33 -2.97 -74.89
C ALA A 26 -29.53 -4.11 -74.27
N SER A 27 -30.05 -4.59 -73.17
CA SER A 27 -30.28 -5.97 -72.69
C SER A 27 -29.19 -7.04 -72.78
N THR A 28 -28.76 -7.56 -71.61
CA THR A 28 -28.85 -9.00 -71.24
C THR A 28 -28.61 -9.15 -69.71
N PRO A 29 -29.32 -10.03 -68.98
CA PRO A 29 -29.11 -10.18 -67.58
C PRO A 29 -27.91 -11.05 -67.26
N ALA A 30 -26.97 -10.56 -66.48
CA ALA A 30 -25.87 -11.34 -65.93
C ALA A 30 -26.29 -11.87 -64.55
N PRO A 31 -25.70 -13.01 -64.13
CA PRO A 31 -26.14 -13.72 -62.89
C PRO A 31 -25.82 -12.93 -61.62
N ALA A 32 -26.70 -13.06 -60.65
CA ALA A 32 -26.56 -12.49 -59.30
C ALA A 32 -25.33 -13.07 -58.62
N ASP A 33 -24.35 -12.22 -58.40
CA ASP A 33 -23.21 -12.47 -57.50
C ASP A 33 -23.66 -12.18 -56.09
N THR A 34 -23.98 -13.23 -55.33
CA THR A 34 -24.29 -13.20 -53.91
C THR A 34 -22.97 -13.08 -53.16
N THR A 35 -22.44 -11.87 -53.01
CA THR A 35 -21.42 -11.59 -52.02
C THR A 35 -22.07 -11.61 -50.64
N ALA A 36 -21.94 -12.73 -49.94
CA ALA A 36 -22.20 -12.80 -48.53
C ALA A 36 -21.32 -11.75 -47.77
N PRO A 37 -21.87 -11.04 -46.78
CA PRO A 37 -21.03 -10.18 -45.96
C PRO A 37 -19.98 -11.04 -45.26
N VAL A 38 -18.69 -10.80 -45.56
CA VAL A 38 -17.60 -11.32 -44.77
C VAL A 38 -17.67 -10.64 -43.41
N ASP A 39 -18.18 -11.39 -42.45
CA ASP A 39 -18.12 -11.01 -41.05
C ASP A 39 -16.65 -11.03 -40.61
N THR A 40 -15.98 -9.89 -40.76
CA THR A 40 -14.65 -9.65 -40.22
C THR A 40 -14.83 -9.27 -38.74
N THR A 41 -15.21 -10.23 -37.91
CA THR A 41 -14.92 -10.16 -36.47
C THR A 41 -13.40 -10.21 -36.36
N ALA A 42 -12.79 -9.05 -36.10
CA ALA A 42 -11.41 -9.00 -35.65
C ALA A 42 -11.28 -9.95 -34.44
N PRO A 43 -10.21 -10.77 -34.36
CA PRO A 43 -9.97 -11.57 -33.18
C PRO A 43 -10.02 -10.62 -31.97
N ALA A 44 -10.79 -10.95 -30.95
CA ALA A 44 -10.74 -10.25 -29.67
C ALA A 44 -9.27 -10.30 -29.22
N GLU A 45 -8.68 -9.15 -28.97
CA GLU A 45 -7.34 -9.09 -28.38
C GLU A 45 -7.42 -9.81 -27.04
N THR A 46 -6.79 -10.97 -26.95
CA THR A 46 -6.70 -11.73 -25.71
C THR A 46 -5.78 -10.93 -24.77
N ASN A 47 -6.30 -10.56 -23.59
CA ASN A 47 -5.46 -9.97 -22.56
C ASN A 47 -4.35 -10.98 -22.22
N PRO A 48 -3.06 -10.61 -22.34
CA PRO A 48 -1.94 -11.53 -22.09
C PRO A 48 -1.90 -12.02 -20.64
N LEU A 49 -2.62 -11.38 -19.72
CA LEU A 49 -2.72 -11.74 -18.30
C LEU A 49 -3.94 -12.61 -17.98
N ASP A 50 -4.80 -12.92 -18.96
CA ASP A 50 -6.00 -13.73 -18.74
C ASP A 50 -5.63 -15.16 -18.28
N GLY A 51 -6.22 -15.57 -17.15
CA GLY A 51 -5.92 -16.84 -16.50
C GLY A 51 -4.69 -16.84 -15.58
N THR A 52 -4.03 -15.69 -15.37
CA THR A 52 -2.94 -15.56 -14.39
C THR A 52 -3.48 -15.76 -12.98
N VAL A 53 -2.78 -16.52 -12.15
CA VAL A 53 -3.03 -16.66 -10.71
C VAL A 53 -1.85 -16.04 -9.96
N MET A 54 -2.12 -15.16 -9.02
CA MET A 54 -1.11 -14.51 -8.17
C MET A 54 -1.41 -14.80 -6.71
N LYS A 55 -0.37 -15.09 -5.92
CA LYS A 55 -0.44 -15.30 -4.47
C LYS A 55 0.22 -14.14 -3.74
N VAL A 56 -0.53 -13.45 -2.90
CA VAL A 56 -0.03 -12.31 -2.13
C VAL A 56 -0.21 -12.55 -0.65
N GLY A 57 0.89 -12.47 0.10
CA GLY A 57 0.90 -12.56 1.55
C GLY A 57 0.51 -11.23 2.20
N ALA A 58 -0.34 -11.26 3.23
CA ALA A 58 -0.79 -10.05 3.92
C ALA A 58 -1.09 -10.33 5.40
N THR A 59 -1.07 -9.29 6.26
CA THR A 59 -1.72 -9.38 7.57
C THR A 59 -3.24 -9.13 7.42
N PRO A 60 -4.09 -9.64 8.35
CA PRO A 60 -5.55 -9.59 8.18
C PRO A 60 -6.07 -8.16 7.93
N ALA A 61 -5.80 -7.23 8.82
CA ALA A 61 -6.21 -5.82 8.70
C ALA A 61 -4.98 -4.89 8.76
N PRO A 62 -4.95 -3.81 7.98
CA PRO A 62 -5.87 -3.43 6.90
C PRO A 62 -5.52 -4.12 5.57
N HIS A 63 -4.41 -4.87 5.51
CA HIS A 63 -3.74 -5.29 4.29
C HIS A 63 -4.59 -6.28 3.46
N ALA A 64 -5.06 -7.39 4.07
CA ALA A 64 -5.91 -8.33 3.36
C ALA A 64 -7.28 -7.71 3.00
N GLU A 65 -7.83 -6.83 3.85
CA GLU A 65 -9.08 -6.11 3.54
C GLU A 65 -8.94 -5.22 2.30
N ILE A 66 -7.80 -4.53 2.15
CA ILE A 66 -7.48 -3.73 0.95
C ILE A 66 -7.30 -4.65 -0.27
N LEU A 67 -6.61 -5.79 -0.11
CA LEU A 67 -6.43 -6.76 -1.19
C LEU A 67 -7.74 -7.40 -1.65
N GLU A 68 -8.77 -7.52 -0.82
CA GLU A 68 -10.08 -8.00 -1.27
C GLU A 68 -10.74 -7.02 -2.26
N VAL A 69 -10.56 -5.70 -2.10
CA VAL A 69 -10.98 -4.71 -3.11
C VAL A 69 -10.18 -4.86 -4.40
N VAL A 70 -8.86 -5.03 -4.28
CA VAL A 70 -7.93 -5.23 -5.40
C VAL A 70 -8.26 -6.50 -6.18
N LYS A 71 -8.66 -7.56 -5.51
CA LYS A 71 -9.06 -8.84 -6.11
C LYS A 71 -10.20 -8.69 -7.11
N ASP A 72 -11.21 -7.88 -6.78
CA ASP A 72 -12.33 -7.59 -7.68
C ASP A 72 -11.88 -6.79 -8.92
N LEU A 73 -10.93 -5.87 -8.76
CA LEU A 73 -10.35 -5.10 -9.86
C LEU A 73 -9.50 -5.97 -10.80
N LEU A 74 -8.71 -6.89 -10.26
CA LEU A 74 -7.88 -7.83 -11.02
C LEU A 74 -8.73 -8.88 -11.75
N ALA A 75 -9.82 -9.35 -11.12
CA ALA A 75 -10.73 -10.29 -11.75
C ALA A 75 -11.34 -9.75 -13.05
N GLN A 76 -11.59 -8.43 -13.14
CA GLN A 76 -12.04 -7.76 -14.37
C GLN A 76 -10.99 -7.80 -15.49
N GLN A 77 -9.72 -8.05 -15.16
CA GLN A 77 -8.60 -8.19 -16.08
C GLN A 77 -8.25 -9.66 -16.37
N GLY A 78 -9.04 -10.61 -15.84
CA GLY A 78 -8.78 -12.06 -16.01
C GLY A 78 -7.72 -12.61 -15.06
N ILE A 79 -7.28 -11.84 -14.04
CA ILE A 79 -6.28 -12.24 -13.06
C ILE A 79 -7.01 -12.73 -11.79
N THR A 80 -6.59 -13.87 -11.27
CA THR A 80 -7.06 -14.40 -9.99
C THR A 80 -6.06 -14.05 -8.89
N LEU A 81 -6.50 -13.33 -7.85
CA LEU A 81 -5.70 -13.03 -6.67
C LEU A 81 -6.04 -14.02 -5.54
N GLU A 82 -5.04 -14.76 -5.08
CA GLU A 82 -5.09 -15.58 -3.87
C GLU A 82 -4.41 -14.83 -2.72
N ILE A 83 -5.17 -14.48 -1.69
CA ILE A 83 -4.67 -13.78 -0.51
C ILE A 83 -4.31 -14.84 0.54
N VAL A 84 -3.08 -14.77 1.06
CA VAL A 84 -2.56 -15.66 2.10
C VAL A 84 -2.30 -14.84 3.36
N GLU A 85 -3.09 -15.08 4.41
CA GLU A 85 -2.97 -14.32 5.64
C GLU A 85 -1.88 -14.86 6.56
N PHE A 86 -1.12 -13.94 7.17
CA PHE A 86 -0.08 -14.19 8.15
C PHE A 86 -0.31 -13.34 9.41
N ASN A 87 0.03 -13.89 10.56
CA ASN A 87 -0.08 -13.19 11.85
C ASN A 87 1.28 -12.75 12.43
N ASP A 88 2.33 -12.80 11.62
CA ASP A 88 3.69 -12.39 11.98
C ASP A 88 4.35 -11.62 10.82
N TYR A 89 5.51 -11.00 11.08
CA TYR A 89 6.24 -10.20 10.10
C TYR A 89 7.41 -10.92 9.42
N ILE A 90 7.71 -12.17 9.81
CA ILE A 90 8.85 -12.94 9.30
C ILE A 90 8.46 -13.79 8.10
N GLN A 91 7.41 -14.59 8.27
CA GLN A 91 7.01 -15.58 7.28
C GLN A 91 6.63 -14.99 5.90
N PRO A 92 5.94 -13.83 5.80
CA PRO A 92 5.60 -13.27 4.49
C PRO A 92 6.82 -12.93 3.64
N ASN A 93 7.93 -12.44 4.26
CA ASN A 93 9.15 -12.13 3.54
C ASN A 93 9.88 -13.38 3.07
N LEU A 94 10.00 -14.38 3.94
CA LEU A 94 10.61 -15.66 3.59
C LEU A 94 9.84 -16.39 2.47
N ALA A 95 8.51 -16.27 2.46
CA ALA A 95 7.66 -16.88 1.44
C ALA A 95 7.75 -16.19 0.07
N VAL A 96 8.06 -14.90 0.02
CA VAL A 96 8.39 -14.21 -1.26
C VAL A 96 9.79 -14.61 -1.72
N GLU A 97 10.77 -14.63 -0.82
CA GLU A 97 12.16 -15.01 -1.13
C GLU A 97 12.28 -16.44 -1.66
N ASP A 98 11.49 -17.39 -1.14
CA ASP A 98 11.50 -18.78 -1.62
C ASP A 98 10.59 -19.05 -2.82
N GLY A 99 9.84 -18.05 -3.31
CA GLY A 99 8.93 -18.13 -4.44
C GLY A 99 7.59 -18.79 -4.15
N SER A 100 7.24 -19.05 -2.87
CA SER A 100 5.93 -19.57 -2.46
C SER A 100 4.81 -18.53 -2.62
N LEU A 101 5.16 -17.25 -2.57
CA LEU A 101 4.33 -16.09 -2.85
C LEU A 101 4.92 -15.28 -4.00
N ASP A 102 4.04 -14.63 -4.78
CA ASP A 102 4.45 -13.70 -5.83
C ASP A 102 4.82 -12.31 -5.29
N ALA A 103 4.19 -11.92 -4.18
CA ALA A 103 4.39 -10.67 -3.49
C ALA A 103 3.92 -10.76 -2.03
N ASN A 104 4.28 -9.77 -1.23
CA ASN A 104 3.61 -9.52 0.05
C ASN A 104 3.22 -8.05 0.21
N TYR A 105 2.24 -7.81 1.07
CA TYR A 105 1.76 -6.50 1.45
C TYR A 105 1.39 -6.52 2.93
N PHE A 106 2.32 -6.10 3.80
CA PHE A 106 2.13 -6.11 5.26
C PHE A 106 3.13 -5.19 5.98
N GLN A 107 4.16 -4.69 5.31
CA GLN A 107 5.34 -4.09 5.91
C GLN A 107 5.64 -2.70 5.36
N HIS A 108 6.24 -1.87 6.19
CA HIS A 108 6.81 -0.62 5.73
C HIS A 108 8.23 -0.81 5.15
N ILE A 109 8.61 0.14 4.29
CA ILE A 109 9.86 0.04 3.52
C ILE A 109 11.13 -0.07 4.39
N THR A 110 11.14 0.60 5.56
CA THR A 110 12.28 0.53 6.49
C THR A 110 12.45 -0.89 7.07
N TYR A 111 11.32 -1.56 7.42
CA TYR A 111 11.34 -2.94 7.88
C TYR A 111 11.82 -3.89 6.78
N MET A 112 11.34 -3.75 5.55
CA MET A 112 11.76 -4.57 4.41
C MET A 112 13.27 -4.46 4.17
N ASN A 113 13.81 -3.25 4.19
CA ASN A 113 15.23 -3.02 3.96
C ASN A 113 16.10 -3.63 5.07
N GLU A 114 15.69 -3.47 6.33
CA GLU A 114 16.39 -4.06 7.48
C GLU A 114 16.31 -5.58 7.45
N PHE A 115 15.14 -6.14 7.10
CA PHE A 115 14.98 -7.60 6.96
C PHE A 115 15.88 -8.17 5.86
N ASN A 116 16.02 -7.47 4.73
CA ASN A 116 16.98 -7.88 3.69
C ASN A 116 18.41 -7.94 4.20
N GLU A 117 18.82 -6.95 5.03
CA GLU A 117 20.19 -6.89 5.58
C GLU A 117 20.41 -7.97 6.64
N SER A 118 19.45 -8.22 7.52
CA SER A 118 19.59 -9.13 8.65
C SER A 118 19.41 -10.60 8.27
N ASP A 119 18.45 -10.90 7.40
CA ASP A 119 18.05 -12.27 7.03
C ASP A 119 18.56 -12.69 5.65
N GLY A 120 19.16 -11.76 4.90
CA GLY A 120 19.79 -12.03 3.60
C GLY A 120 18.76 -12.27 2.49
N THR A 121 17.59 -11.65 2.59
CA THR A 121 16.55 -11.65 1.53
C THR A 121 16.79 -10.55 0.50
N HIS A 122 16.11 -10.63 -0.65
CA HIS A 122 16.31 -9.73 -1.79
C HIS A 122 14.99 -9.13 -2.26
N LEU A 123 14.21 -8.58 -1.33
CA LEU A 123 12.92 -7.97 -1.64
C LEU A 123 13.08 -6.51 -2.04
N VAL A 124 12.24 -6.07 -2.98
CA VAL A 124 12.17 -4.69 -3.42
C VAL A 124 10.71 -4.21 -3.43
N SER A 125 10.52 -2.89 -3.28
CA SER A 125 9.20 -2.27 -3.38
C SER A 125 8.78 -2.14 -4.85
N ALA A 126 7.63 -2.72 -5.20
CA ALA A 126 6.98 -2.52 -6.49
C ALA A 126 6.01 -1.31 -6.48
N ALA A 127 5.47 -0.96 -5.32
CA ALA A 127 4.62 0.23 -5.13
C ALA A 127 4.56 0.64 -3.65
N GLU A 128 4.40 1.95 -3.43
CA GLU A 128 4.10 2.54 -2.12
C GLU A 128 2.59 2.73 -2.01
N ILE A 129 1.97 2.25 -0.92
CA ILE A 129 0.51 2.15 -0.84
C ILE A 129 -0.07 3.05 0.25
N HIS A 130 0.33 2.87 1.51
CA HIS A 130 -0.25 3.62 2.61
C HIS A 130 0.73 3.78 3.78
N TYR A 131 0.36 4.67 4.68
CA TYR A 131 1.02 4.89 5.95
C TYR A 131 0.03 4.59 7.09
N GLU A 132 0.51 3.97 8.17
CA GLU A 132 -0.23 3.71 9.39
C GLU A 132 0.41 4.48 10.55
N PRO A 133 -0.31 5.43 11.19
CA PRO A 133 0.21 6.10 12.38
C PRO A 133 0.51 5.12 13.51
N PHE A 134 1.67 5.24 14.13
CA PHE A 134 2.06 4.44 15.27
C PHE A 134 1.50 5.05 16.56
N GLY A 135 0.87 4.26 17.42
CA GLY A 135 0.15 4.75 18.58
C GLY A 135 0.63 4.18 19.90
N LEU A 136 0.66 5.02 20.96
CA LEU A 136 0.80 4.62 22.35
C LEU A 136 -0.60 4.42 22.94
N TYR A 137 -0.92 3.24 23.39
CA TYR A 137 -2.24 2.87 23.92
C TYR A 137 -2.20 2.64 25.43
N ALA A 138 -3.28 3.06 26.10
CA ALA A 138 -3.48 2.87 27.52
C ALA A 138 -3.77 1.40 27.87
N GLY A 139 -3.02 0.88 28.84
CA GLY A 139 -3.24 -0.42 29.47
C GLY A 139 -3.82 -0.27 30.88
N LYS A 140 -3.01 -0.54 31.92
CA LYS A 140 -3.38 -0.31 33.33
C LYS A 140 -3.48 1.16 33.66
N THR A 141 -2.68 2.00 33.04
CA THR A 141 -2.62 3.44 33.27
C THR A 141 -3.26 4.18 32.12
N SER A 142 -4.22 5.07 32.41
CA SER A 142 -5.10 5.68 31.42
C SER A 142 -4.54 6.94 30.76
N SER A 143 -3.49 7.55 31.33
CA SER A 143 -2.87 8.75 30.76
C SER A 143 -1.37 8.80 31.03
N ILE A 144 -0.62 9.48 30.16
CA ILE A 144 0.83 9.67 30.27
C ILE A 144 1.17 10.38 31.61
N SER A 145 0.33 11.32 32.06
CA SER A 145 0.55 12.06 33.29
C SER A 145 0.45 11.17 34.54
N ASP A 146 -0.29 10.07 34.48
CA ASP A 146 -0.53 9.16 35.60
C ASP A 146 0.50 8.03 35.71
N LEU A 147 1.44 7.93 34.77
CA LEU A 147 2.51 6.93 34.79
C LEU A 147 3.34 7.10 36.09
N ALA A 148 3.41 6.03 36.87
CA ALA A 148 4.24 5.96 38.06
C ALA A 148 5.72 5.76 37.71
N ASP A 149 6.61 5.99 38.71
CA ASP A 149 8.00 5.56 38.60
C ASP A 149 8.06 4.03 38.42
N GLY A 150 8.82 3.55 37.45
CA GLY A 150 8.95 2.13 37.13
C GLY A 150 7.76 1.55 36.39
N ALA A 151 6.85 2.37 35.87
CA ALA A 151 5.75 1.89 35.01
C ALA A 151 6.27 1.14 33.79
N GLN A 152 5.54 0.11 33.39
CA GLN A 152 5.91 -0.74 32.25
C GLN A 152 5.31 -0.22 30.95
N ILE A 153 6.16 0.03 29.95
CA ILE A 153 5.74 0.34 28.59
C ILE A 153 6.24 -0.75 27.65
N ALA A 154 5.31 -1.47 27.04
CA ALA A 154 5.64 -2.49 26.05
C ALA A 154 5.87 -1.85 24.67
N VAL A 155 6.90 -2.34 23.96
CA VAL A 155 7.29 -1.89 22.62
C VAL A 155 7.57 -3.11 21.74
N PRO A 156 7.51 -3.00 20.39
CA PRO A 156 7.97 -4.08 19.50
C PRO A 156 9.44 -4.42 19.73
N ASN A 157 9.82 -5.66 19.48
CA ASN A 157 11.19 -6.15 19.66
C ASN A 157 12.01 -6.25 18.37
N ASP A 158 11.42 -5.94 17.23
CA ASP A 158 12.17 -5.83 15.99
C ASP A 158 12.85 -4.46 15.89
N THR A 159 14.03 -4.43 15.28
CA THR A 159 14.94 -3.28 15.25
C THR A 159 14.24 -1.98 14.84
N THR A 160 13.47 -2.01 13.77
CA THR A 160 12.89 -0.79 13.18
C THR A 160 11.67 -0.28 13.94
N ASN A 161 10.80 -1.20 14.41
CA ASN A 161 9.63 -0.80 15.19
C ASN A 161 9.97 -0.49 16.66
N GLU A 162 11.01 -1.12 17.25
CA GLU A 162 11.55 -0.69 18.56
C GLU A 162 12.03 0.75 18.48
N ALA A 163 12.89 1.08 17.49
CA ALA A 163 13.39 2.43 17.29
C ALA A 163 12.26 3.45 17.12
N ARG A 164 11.27 3.13 16.28
CA ARG A 164 10.09 3.94 16.04
C ARG A 164 9.27 4.18 17.32
N ALA A 165 9.10 3.12 18.13
CA ALA A 165 8.42 3.23 19.43
C ALA A 165 9.19 4.13 20.41
N LEU A 166 10.51 4.00 20.49
CA LEU A 166 11.35 4.83 21.35
C LEU A 166 11.33 6.30 20.91
N LEU A 167 11.30 6.58 19.62
CA LEU A 167 11.13 7.95 19.08
C LEU A 167 9.78 8.55 19.48
N LEU A 168 8.69 7.75 19.47
CA LEU A 168 7.39 8.21 19.97
C LEU A 168 7.43 8.51 21.48
N LEU A 169 8.09 7.68 22.28
CA LEU A 169 8.26 7.94 23.70
C LEU A 169 9.12 9.19 23.97
N GLU A 170 10.13 9.46 23.14
CA GLU A 170 10.91 10.70 23.20
C GLU A 170 10.07 11.93 22.81
N GLN A 171 9.26 11.83 21.74
CA GLN A 171 8.31 12.88 21.34
C GLN A 171 7.40 13.29 22.49
N GLU A 172 6.95 12.33 23.28
CA GLU A 172 6.09 12.57 24.44
C GLU A 172 6.87 13.00 25.72
N GLY A 173 8.20 13.14 25.60
CA GLY A 173 9.07 13.57 26.73
C GLY A 173 9.18 12.53 27.84
N LEU A 174 8.87 11.27 27.56
CA LEU A 174 8.97 10.17 28.52
C LEU A 174 10.40 9.67 28.69
N ILE A 175 11.19 9.73 27.64
CA ILE A 175 12.63 9.38 27.60
C ILE A 175 13.37 10.41 26.78
N THR A 176 14.71 10.37 26.82
CA THR A 176 15.59 11.06 25.85
C THR A 176 16.54 10.03 25.29
N LEU A 177 16.69 10.01 23.97
CA LEU A 177 17.64 9.14 23.27
C LEU A 177 19.02 9.80 23.16
N LYS A 178 20.05 9.01 22.96
CA LYS A 178 21.39 9.50 22.62
C LYS A 178 21.37 10.23 21.28
N GLU A 179 22.16 11.28 21.17
CA GLU A 179 22.29 12.03 19.91
C GLU A 179 22.70 11.09 18.76
N GLY A 180 21.91 11.14 17.68
CA GLY A 180 22.13 10.35 16.47
C GLY A 180 21.62 8.90 16.50
N ALA A 181 20.90 8.48 17.55
CA ALA A 181 20.33 7.13 17.61
C ALA A 181 19.27 6.90 16.49
N GLY A 182 18.37 7.86 16.27
CA GLY A 182 17.43 7.88 15.15
C GLY A 182 16.66 6.58 14.94
N ILE A 183 16.47 6.20 13.68
CA ILE A 183 15.67 5.03 13.26
C ILE A 183 16.33 3.67 13.57
N THR A 184 17.50 3.65 14.20
CA THR A 184 18.19 2.45 14.67
C THR A 184 18.33 2.41 16.19
N ALA A 185 17.60 3.30 16.90
CA ALA A 185 17.62 3.37 18.36
C ALA A 185 17.16 2.06 18.99
N THR A 186 17.85 1.66 20.03
CA THR A 186 17.51 0.53 20.89
C THR A 186 17.31 1.01 22.32
N LYS A 187 16.74 0.19 23.16
CA LYS A 187 16.64 0.44 24.60
C LYS A 187 17.97 0.84 25.25
N ALA A 188 19.11 0.35 24.74
CA ALA A 188 20.44 0.72 25.18
C ALA A 188 20.82 2.18 24.85
N ASP A 189 20.08 2.82 23.94
CA ASP A 189 20.30 4.21 23.52
C ASP A 189 19.46 5.23 24.30
N ILE A 190 18.72 4.79 25.30
CA ILE A 190 18.05 5.71 26.23
C ILE A 190 19.11 6.40 27.07
N ALA A 191 19.25 7.73 26.90
CA ALA A 191 20.16 8.57 27.65
C ALA A 191 19.56 9.05 28.96
N GLU A 192 18.25 9.40 28.95
CA GLU A 192 17.51 9.83 30.13
C GLU A 192 16.16 9.12 30.21
N ASN A 193 15.82 8.69 31.42
CA ASN A 193 14.56 8.03 31.73
C ASN A 193 14.07 8.53 33.10
N PRO A 194 13.47 9.74 33.15
CA PRO A 194 13.19 10.42 34.42
C PRO A 194 12.24 9.67 35.37
N LYS A 195 11.36 8.83 34.80
CA LYS A 195 10.40 8.00 35.56
C LYS A 195 10.89 6.56 35.76
N ASN A 196 12.13 6.23 35.39
CA ASN A 196 12.65 4.87 35.46
C ASN A 196 11.70 3.85 34.76
N LEU A 197 11.08 4.21 33.66
CA LEU A 197 10.14 3.37 32.94
C LEU A 197 10.81 2.03 32.59
N ASP A 198 10.10 0.94 32.82
CA ASP A 198 10.53 -0.39 32.40
C ASP A 198 10.05 -0.65 30.97
N ILE A 199 10.96 -0.52 30.00
CA ILE A 199 10.68 -0.78 28.58
C ILE A 199 10.73 -2.29 28.36
N VAL A 200 9.58 -2.87 28.00
CA VAL A 200 9.38 -4.31 27.79
C VAL A 200 9.26 -4.60 26.30
N GLU A 201 10.29 -5.22 25.74
CA GLU A 201 10.33 -5.61 24.32
C GLU A 201 9.53 -6.89 24.11
N LEU A 202 8.53 -6.85 23.22
CA LEU A 202 7.65 -7.98 22.88
C LEU A 202 7.54 -8.10 21.36
N GLU A 203 7.28 -9.30 20.87
CA GLU A 203 6.87 -9.48 19.48
C GLU A 203 5.64 -8.61 19.18
N ALA A 204 5.64 -7.91 18.03
CA ALA A 204 4.64 -6.90 17.69
C ALA A 204 3.19 -7.44 17.77
N SER A 205 2.96 -8.68 17.31
CA SER A 205 1.65 -9.35 17.38
C SER A 205 1.15 -9.58 18.83
N GLN A 206 2.05 -9.59 19.83
CA GLN A 206 1.71 -9.83 21.22
C GLN A 206 1.30 -8.55 21.97
N LEU A 207 1.63 -7.38 21.45
CA LEU A 207 1.39 -6.11 22.14
C LEU A 207 -0.08 -5.84 22.44
N PRO A 208 -1.04 -6.01 21.50
CA PRO A 208 -2.46 -5.81 21.82
C PRO A 208 -2.96 -6.81 22.88
N VAL A 209 -2.50 -8.06 22.81
CA VAL A 209 -2.90 -9.13 23.72
C VAL A 209 -2.41 -8.85 25.16
N ARG A 210 -1.21 -8.24 25.27
CA ARG A 210 -0.56 -7.93 26.55
C ARG A 210 -0.88 -6.55 27.09
N LEU A 211 -1.65 -5.74 26.35
CA LEU A 211 -1.96 -4.36 26.73
C LEU A 211 -2.53 -4.24 28.15
N ALA A 212 -3.41 -5.17 28.56
CA ALA A 212 -3.98 -5.19 29.91
C ALA A 212 -2.97 -5.60 31.00
N ASP A 213 -1.80 -6.15 30.65
CA ASP A 213 -0.76 -6.62 31.57
C ASP A 213 0.33 -5.57 31.85
N VAL A 214 0.38 -4.47 31.06
CA VAL A 214 1.36 -3.39 31.18
C VAL A 214 0.67 -2.05 31.43
N ASP A 215 1.42 -1.01 31.74
CA ASP A 215 0.84 0.33 31.94
C ASP A 215 0.42 0.95 30.63
N MET A 216 1.26 0.84 29.59
CA MET A 216 0.96 1.27 28.23
C MET A 216 1.71 0.38 27.24
N ALA A 217 1.29 0.40 25.97
CA ALA A 217 2.02 -0.25 24.88
C ALA A 217 2.03 0.62 23.62
N VAL A 218 3.15 0.64 22.91
CA VAL A 218 3.24 1.21 21.56
C VAL A 218 2.92 0.08 20.57
N ILE A 219 1.86 0.25 19.79
CA ILE A 219 1.29 -0.83 18.96
C ILE A 219 1.24 -0.39 17.50
N ASN A 220 1.71 -1.25 16.58
CA ASN A 220 1.61 -1.06 15.14
C ASN A 220 0.16 -0.93 14.69
N GLY A 221 -0.10 -0.07 13.68
CA GLY A 221 -1.44 0.25 13.20
C GLY A 221 -2.25 -0.98 12.81
N ASN A 222 -1.67 -1.88 12.03
CA ASN A 222 -2.33 -3.12 11.61
C ASN A 222 -2.76 -4.01 12.78
N TYR A 223 -1.90 -4.20 13.79
CA TYR A 223 -2.25 -4.99 14.98
C TYR A 223 -3.23 -4.27 15.89
N ALA A 224 -3.21 -2.94 15.94
CA ALA A 224 -4.20 -2.16 16.65
C ALA A 224 -5.59 -2.31 16.00
N ILE A 225 -5.67 -2.19 14.67
CA ILE A 225 -6.92 -2.37 13.90
C ILE A 225 -7.47 -3.79 14.08
N ASP A 226 -6.63 -4.82 13.92
CA ASP A 226 -7.02 -6.23 14.07
C ASP A 226 -7.54 -6.53 15.48
N ALA A 227 -6.99 -5.89 16.51
CA ALA A 227 -7.45 -5.99 17.90
C ALA A 227 -8.70 -5.12 18.21
N GLY A 228 -9.23 -4.38 17.21
CA GLY A 228 -10.37 -3.49 17.38
C GLY A 228 -10.08 -2.18 18.12
N LEU A 229 -8.79 -1.82 18.27
CA LEU A 229 -8.39 -0.52 18.79
C LEU A 229 -8.50 0.54 17.69
N LYS A 230 -8.91 1.74 18.06
CA LYS A 230 -8.97 2.87 17.13
C LYS A 230 -7.76 3.77 17.34
N VAL A 231 -7.33 4.43 16.29
CA VAL A 231 -6.27 5.45 16.39
C VAL A 231 -6.65 6.57 17.35
N SER A 232 -7.93 6.89 17.46
CA SER A 232 -8.48 7.85 18.41
C SER A 232 -8.42 7.40 19.88
N ASP A 233 -8.18 6.11 20.15
CA ASP A 233 -8.05 5.56 21.50
C ASP A 233 -6.59 5.65 22.01
N ALA A 234 -5.65 5.95 21.13
CA ALA A 234 -4.26 6.16 21.49
C ALA A 234 -4.11 7.41 22.38
N VAL A 235 -3.31 7.30 23.42
CA VAL A 235 -2.98 8.43 24.31
C VAL A 235 -1.92 9.35 23.71
N ALA A 236 -1.17 8.84 22.75
CA ALA A 236 -0.26 9.59 21.88
C ALA A 236 -0.12 8.88 20.52
N ILE A 237 0.16 9.66 19.49
CA ILE A 237 0.38 9.18 18.13
C ILE A 237 1.66 9.83 17.61
N GLU A 238 2.47 9.08 16.87
CA GLU A 238 3.65 9.66 16.22
C GLU A 238 3.27 10.83 15.33
N ALA A 239 4.15 11.84 15.28
CA ALA A 239 3.96 12.98 14.41
C ALA A 239 3.97 12.51 12.95
N ALA A 240 2.86 12.75 12.24
CA ALA A 240 2.73 12.49 10.80
C ALA A 240 3.42 13.61 9.98
N ASP A 241 4.65 13.98 10.34
CA ASP A 241 5.46 14.84 9.49
C ASP A 241 5.96 14.03 8.28
N GLY A 242 6.27 14.73 7.19
CA GLY A 242 6.56 14.09 5.91
C GLY A 242 7.74 13.11 5.94
N GLU A 243 8.61 13.17 6.96
CA GLU A 243 9.76 12.27 7.11
C GLU A 243 9.32 10.91 7.67
N ALA A 244 8.52 10.87 8.73
CA ALA A 244 7.98 9.64 9.30
C ALA A 244 7.05 8.92 8.31
N ALA A 245 6.16 9.66 7.62
CA ALA A 245 5.28 9.11 6.60
C ALA A 245 6.06 8.46 5.46
N SER A 246 7.19 9.03 5.04
CA SER A 246 8.04 8.45 3.99
C SER A 246 8.87 7.26 4.46
N ALA A 247 9.39 7.30 5.70
CA ALA A 247 10.21 6.23 6.27
C ALA A 247 9.40 4.97 6.57
N TYR A 248 8.11 5.12 6.88
CA TYR A 248 7.24 4.01 7.31
C TYR A 248 6.08 3.75 6.36
N VAL A 249 6.24 4.10 5.08
CA VAL A 249 5.25 3.78 4.04
C VAL A 249 5.18 2.27 3.83
N ASN A 250 3.97 1.72 3.86
CA ASN A 250 3.69 0.31 3.56
C ASN A 250 3.75 0.07 2.06
N VAL A 251 4.42 -1.00 1.67
CA VAL A 251 4.78 -1.30 0.29
C VAL A 251 4.23 -2.64 -0.19
N LEU A 252 3.98 -2.74 -1.48
CA LEU A 252 3.90 -4.02 -2.18
C LEU A 252 5.33 -4.49 -2.43
N ALA A 253 5.77 -5.53 -1.74
CA ALA A 253 7.11 -6.09 -1.87
C ALA A 253 7.12 -7.34 -2.73
N VAL A 254 8.14 -7.47 -3.57
CA VAL A 254 8.40 -8.59 -4.47
C VAL A 254 9.87 -8.99 -4.43
N GLU A 255 10.22 -10.16 -4.94
CA GLU A 255 11.62 -10.55 -5.18
C GLU A 255 12.28 -9.59 -6.19
N GLU A 256 13.54 -9.22 -5.96
CA GLU A 256 14.31 -8.34 -6.85
C GLU A 256 14.31 -8.84 -8.30
N GLY A 257 14.03 -7.95 -9.24
CA GLY A 257 13.93 -8.24 -10.66
C GLY A 257 12.51 -8.59 -11.13
N ARG A 258 11.56 -8.82 -10.22
CA ARG A 258 10.14 -9.08 -10.55
C ARG A 258 9.26 -7.84 -10.52
N GLU A 259 9.77 -6.71 -10.05
CA GLU A 259 9.01 -5.45 -9.92
C GLU A 259 8.40 -4.96 -11.26
N ASN A 260 8.99 -5.37 -12.39
CA ASN A 260 8.51 -5.03 -13.73
C ASN A 260 7.70 -6.15 -14.42
N ASP A 261 7.41 -7.24 -13.74
CA ASP A 261 6.55 -8.31 -14.27
C ASP A 261 5.16 -7.75 -14.59
N PRO A 262 4.57 -8.05 -15.78
CA PRO A 262 3.28 -7.47 -16.17
C PRO A 262 2.15 -7.73 -15.16
N ALA A 263 2.14 -8.89 -14.50
CA ALA A 263 1.16 -9.22 -13.48
C ALA A 263 1.37 -8.39 -12.18
N ILE A 264 2.62 -8.20 -11.76
CA ILE A 264 2.99 -7.35 -10.62
C ILE A 264 2.60 -5.89 -10.91
N GLN A 265 2.86 -5.40 -12.12
CA GLN A 265 2.48 -4.05 -12.52
C GLN A 265 0.94 -3.87 -12.56
N ALA A 266 0.20 -4.89 -12.97
CA ALA A 266 -1.27 -4.87 -12.90
C ALA A 266 -1.77 -4.83 -11.44
N LEU A 267 -1.14 -5.60 -10.55
CA LEU A 267 -1.41 -5.58 -9.10
C LEU A 267 -1.11 -4.21 -8.50
N ALA A 268 0.08 -3.65 -8.75
CA ALA A 268 0.49 -2.33 -8.27
C ALA A 268 -0.47 -1.23 -8.75
N ALA A 269 -0.87 -1.26 -10.03
CA ALA A 269 -1.83 -0.31 -10.59
C ALA A 269 -3.22 -0.44 -9.95
N ALA A 270 -3.69 -1.66 -9.66
CA ALA A 270 -4.94 -1.89 -8.95
C ALA A 270 -4.87 -1.40 -7.51
N MET A 271 -3.77 -1.65 -6.79
CA MET A 271 -3.55 -1.21 -5.41
C MET A 271 -3.45 0.32 -5.27
N THR A 272 -3.04 1.02 -6.32
CA THR A 272 -2.92 2.49 -6.36
C THR A 272 -4.08 3.16 -7.11
N SER A 273 -5.21 2.45 -7.26
CA SER A 273 -6.42 2.97 -7.93
C SER A 273 -7.21 3.94 -7.05
N GLN A 274 -8.10 4.71 -7.68
CA GLN A 274 -9.00 5.60 -6.96
C GLN A 274 -9.97 4.79 -6.07
N GLU A 275 -10.40 3.61 -6.51
CA GLU A 275 -11.29 2.73 -5.76
C GLU A 275 -10.66 2.28 -4.44
N VAL A 276 -9.38 1.93 -4.45
CA VAL A 276 -8.64 1.57 -3.23
C VAL A 276 -8.46 2.78 -2.32
N LYS A 277 -8.15 3.94 -2.89
CA LYS A 277 -8.03 5.19 -2.13
C LYS A 277 -9.34 5.56 -1.43
N ASP A 278 -10.45 5.46 -2.14
CA ASP A 278 -11.78 5.75 -1.58
C ASP A 278 -12.12 4.73 -0.48
N PHE A 279 -11.85 3.44 -0.70
CA PHE A 279 -12.03 2.41 0.32
C PHE A 279 -11.22 2.70 1.60
N ILE A 280 -9.94 3.04 1.47
CA ILE A 280 -9.08 3.39 2.61
C ILE A 280 -9.67 4.57 3.40
N ASN A 281 -10.04 5.65 2.69
CA ASN A 281 -10.57 6.86 3.33
C ASN A 281 -11.91 6.63 4.03
N ASP A 282 -12.78 5.80 3.44
CA ASP A 282 -14.13 5.55 3.96
C ASP A 282 -14.12 4.54 5.12
N THR A 283 -13.10 3.66 5.19
CA THR A 283 -13.08 2.52 6.13
C THR A 283 -12.30 2.83 7.40
N TYR A 284 -11.14 3.49 7.31
CA TYR A 284 -10.17 3.49 8.43
C TYR A 284 -10.10 4.80 9.22
N ASP A 285 -10.85 5.83 8.87
CA ASP A 285 -10.97 7.10 9.63
C ASP A 285 -9.59 7.68 10.09
N GLY A 286 -8.60 7.64 9.18
CA GLY A 286 -7.24 8.13 9.41
C GLY A 286 -6.29 7.14 10.09
N ALA A 287 -6.73 5.94 10.47
CA ALA A 287 -5.83 4.87 10.93
C ALA A 287 -4.97 4.29 9.80
N VAL A 288 -5.40 4.47 8.56
CA VAL A 288 -4.69 4.12 7.33
C VAL A 288 -4.78 5.31 6.38
N VAL A 289 -3.66 5.76 5.83
CA VAL A 289 -3.58 6.96 4.99
C VAL A 289 -2.95 6.59 3.65
N ALA A 290 -3.71 6.64 2.56
CA ALA A 290 -3.17 6.41 1.22
C ALA A 290 -2.11 7.46 0.84
N VAL A 291 -1.00 7.03 0.23
CA VAL A 291 0.14 7.92 -0.11
C VAL A 291 0.28 8.16 -1.62
N PHE A 292 -0.64 7.64 -2.45
CA PHE A 292 -0.63 7.74 -3.90
C PHE A 292 -1.74 8.66 -4.43
#